data_71be0dbb21c81bf69e42313dfd5d0262
#
_entry.id   71be0dbb21c81bf69e42313dfd5d0262
#
_cell.length_a   1.000
_cell.length_b   1.000
_cell.length_c   1.000
_cell.angle_alpha   90.00
_cell.angle_beta   90.00
_cell.angle_gamma   90.00
#
_symmetry.space_group_name_H-M   'P 1'
#
loop_
_entity.id
_entity.type
_entity.pdbx_description
1 polymer ?
#
loop_
_entity_poly.entity_id
_entity_poly.type
_entity_poly.pdbx_seq_one_letter_code
_entity_poly.pdbx_strand_id
1 'polypeptide(L)'
;GYFAQEHETLDVNKTVLQNMQAAAPNLADTDARKVLGSFLFSGDDVSKPAGVLSGGEKTRLALASLVVSSANVLLLDEPTNNLDPASREEILSALASFKGAVVLVSHDVGAVEALNPERVLILPDGDEDHWNEGYAELIALS
;
A
#
# COMPACT_ATOMS: atom_id res chain seq x y z
N GLY A 1 -3.31 7.83 -7.20
CA GLY A 1 -4.11 6.91 -6.41
C GLY A 1 -4.09 7.23 -4.93
N TYR A 2 -5.24 7.14 -4.31
CA TYR A 2 -5.42 7.41 -2.88
C TYR A 2 -5.80 6.13 -2.14
N PHE A 3 -5.13 5.87 -1.04
CA PHE A 3 -5.46 4.80 -0.12
C PHE A 3 -5.76 5.38 1.27
N ALA A 4 -6.99 5.25 1.72
CA ALA A 4 -7.39 5.39 3.11
C ALA A 4 -7.62 4.00 3.71
N GLN A 5 -7.69 3.89 5.02
CA GLN A 5 -7.89 2.61 5.72
C GLN A 5 -9.21 1.90 5.39
N GLU A 6 -10.15 2.61 4.85
CA GLU A 6 -11.46 2.10 4.43
C GLU A 6 -11.37 1.54 3.02
N HIS A 7 -11.42 0.27 2.82
CA HIS A 7 -11.28 -0.46 1.55
C HIS A 7 -12.41 -0.19 0.54
N GLU A 8 -12.83 1.05 0.40
CA GLU A 8 -14.00 1.48 -0.37
C GLU A 8 -13.89 1.21 -1.87
N THR A 9 -12.66 1.04 -2.37
CA THR A 9 -12.43 0.84 -3.81
C THR A 9 -12.53 -0.61 -4.26
N LEU A 10 -12.66 -1.56 -3.34
CA LEU A 10 -12.73 -2.99 -3.67
C LEU A 10 -14.18 -3.39 -3.96
N ASP A 11 -14.38 -4.12 -5.06
CA ASP A 11 -15.64 -4.77 -5.35
C ASP A 11 -15.69 -6.13 -4.67
N VAL A 12 -16.50 -6.23 -3.63
CA VAL A 12 -16.61 -7.45 -2.80
C VAL A 12 -17.18 -8.64 -3.57
N ASN A 13 -17.88 -8.41 -4.68
CA ASN A 13 -18.46 -9.46 -5.52
C ASN A 13 -17.48 -9.99 -6.58
N LYS A 14 -16.36 -9.31 -6.77
CA LYS A 14 -15.30 -9.73 -7.69
C LYS A 14 -14.21 -10.48 -6.95
N THR A 15 -13.52 -11.36 -7.67
CA THR A 15 -12.35 -12.07 -7.13
C THR A 15 -11.18 -11.11 -6.90
N VAL A 16 -10.17 -11.58 -6.18
CA VAL A 16 -8.90 -10.87 -5.99
C VAL A 16 -8.30 -10.48 -7.36
N LEU A 17 -8.19 -11.43 -8.27
CA LEU A 17 -7.65 -11.18 -9.61
C LEU A 17 -8.51 -10.19 -10.42
N GLN A 18 -9.83 -10.31 -10.35
CA GLN A 18 -10.73 -9.41 -11.06
C GLN A 18 -10.64 -7.97 -10.55
N ASN A 19 -10.43 -7.77 -9.26
CA ASN A 19 -10.16 -6.44 -8.70
C ASN A 19 -8.88 -5.84 -9.26
N MET A 20 -7.82 -6.65 -9.39
CA MET A 20 -6.57 -6.21 -10.01
C MET A 20 -6.76 -5.83 -11.49
N GLN A 21 -7.48 -6.64 -12.24
CA GLN A 21 -7.76 -6.38 -13.66
C GLN A 21 -8.63 -5.13 -13.85
N ALA A 22 -9.54 -4.85 -12.93
CA ALA A 22 -10.33 -3.63 -12.95
C ALA A 22 -9.46 -2.37 -12.71
N ALA A 23 -8.46 -2.48 -11.85
CA ALA A 23 -7.53 -1.39 -11.57
C ALA A 23 -6.53 -1.15 -12.72
N ALA A 24 -6.17 -2.20 -13.45
CA ALA A 24 -5.23 -2.15 -14.57
C ALA A 24 -5.70 -3.05 -15.71
N PRO A 25 -6.66 -2.58 -16.55
CA PRO A 25 -7.26 -3.41 -17.59
C PRO A 25 -6.28 -3.92 -18.66
N ASN A 26 -5.18 -3.22 -18.87
CA ASN A 26 -4.14 -3.60 -19.85
C ASN A 26 -3.04 -4.49 -19.28
N LEU A 27 -3.09 -4.79 -17.98
CA LEU A 27 -2.09 -5.62 -17.32
C LEU A 27 -2.32 -7.09 -17.68
N ALA A 28 -1.26 -7.78 -18.14
CA ALA A 28 -1.34 -9.20 -18.42
C ALA A 28 -1.65 -10.00 -17.15
N ASP A 29 -2.40 -11.08 -17.28
CA ASP A 29 -2.80 -11.95 -16.18
C ASP A 29 -1.59 -12.46 -15.38
N THR A 30 -0.53 -12.85 -16.09
CA THR A 30 0.74 -13.30 -15.48
C THR A 30 1.37 -12.21 -14.61
N ASP A 31 1.39 -10.97 -15.09
CA ASP A 31 1.94 -9.84 -14.35
C ASP A 31 1.07 -9.46 -13.15
N ALA A 32 -0.26 -9.53 -13.30
CA ALA A 32 -1.19 -9.32 -12.20
C ALA A 32 -0.95 -10.34 -11.06
N ARG A 33 -0.80 -11.61 -11.41
CA ARG A 33 -0.50 -12.68 -10.45
C ARG A 33 0.85 -12.49 -9.77
N LYS A 34 1.84 -12.00 -10.50
CA LYS A 34 3.17 -11.71 -9.96
C LYS A 34 3.13 -10.59 -8.92
N VAL A 35 2.43 -9.51 -9.21
CA VAL A 35 2.23 -8.42 -8.25
C VAL A 35 1.45 -8.90 -7.03
N LEU A 36 0.38 -9.65 -7.23
CA LEU A 36 -0.40 -10.26 -6.14
C LEU A 36 0.47 -11.15 -5.24
N GLY A 37 1.40 -11.90 -5.82
CA GLY A 37 2.38 -12.69 -5.06
C GLY A 37 3.22 -11.83 -4.12
N SER A 38 3.66 -10.65 -4.57
CA SER A 38 4.38 -9.67 -3.73
C SER A 38 3.52 -9.13 -2.59
N PHE A 39 2.20 -9.18 -2.73
CA PHE A 39 1.24 -8.79 -1.69
C PHE A 39 0.64 -10.00 -0.97
N LEU A 40 1.31 -11.15 -1.03
CA LEU A 40 1.02 -12.39 -0.29
C LEU A 40 -0.27 -13.10 -0.74
N PHE A 41 -0.67 -12.92 -1.99
CA PHE A 41 -1.72 -13.70 -2.63
C PHE A 41 -1.10 -14.66 -3.64
N SER A 42 -1.31 -15.95 -3.48
CA SER A 42 -0.75 -16.97 -4.37
C SER A 42 -1.70 -18.14 -4.56
N GLY A 43 -1.49 -18.89 -5.66
CA GLY A 43 -2.28 -20.07 -5.94
C GLY A 43 -3.77 -19.76 -6.04
N ASP A 44 -4.57 -20.47 -5.27
CA ASP A 44 -6.03 -20.34 -5.26
C ASP A 44 -6.55 -19.05 -4.62
N ASP A 45 -5.69 -18.31 -3.90
CA ASP A 45 -6.09 -17.05 -3.26
C ASP A 45 -6.63 -16.03 -4.26
N VAL A 46 -6.08 -16.00 -5.46
CA VAL A 46 -6.46 -15.05 -6.51
C VAL A 46 -7.90 -15.26 -7.02
N SER A 47 -8.46 -16.44 -6.82
CA SER A 47 -9.82 -16.81 -7.22
C SER A 47 -10.85 -16.58 -6.13
N LYS A 48 -10.45 -16.20 -4.92
CA LYS A 48 -11.37 -15.90 -3.82
C LYS A 48 -12.11 -14.60 -4.07
N PRO A 49 -13.42 -14.52 -3.76
CA PRO A 49 -14.12 -13.24 -3.76
C PRO A 49 -13.51 -12.28 -2.72
N ALA A 50 -13.40 -11.01 -3.07
CA ALA A 50 -12.83 -10.02 -2.15
C ALA A 50 -13.65 -9.87 -0.86
N GLY A 51 -14.95 -10.16 -0.92
CA GLY A 51 -15.83 -10.09 0.24
C GLY A 51 -15.52 -11.07 1.37
N VAL A 52 -14.87 -12.21 1.07
CA VAL A 52 -14.49 -13.21 2.09
C VAL A 52 -13.12 -12.96 2.71
N LEU A 53 -12.39 -11.96 2.23
CA LEU A 53 -11.07 -11.62 2.76
C LEU A 53 -11.16 -11.01 4.17
N SER A 54 -10.12 -11.25 4.98
CA SER A 54 -9.94 -10.55 6.24
C SER A 54 -9.65 -9.05 6.01
N GLY A 55 -9.69 -8.25 7.07
CA GLY A 55 -9.34 -6.83 6.99
C GLY A 55 -7.93 -6.60 6.46
N GLY A 56 -6.94 -7.34 6.96
CA GLY A 56 -5.55 -7.27 6.49
C GLY A 56 -5.40 -7.71 5.03
N GLU A 57 -6.09 -8.76 4.62
CA GLU A 57 -6.10 -9.22 3.23
C GLU A 57 -6.73 -8.19 2.29
N LYS A 58 -7.83 -7.55 2.68
CA LYS A 58 -8.44 -6.45 1.93
C LYS A 58 -7.48 -5.26 1.78
N THR A 59 -6.77 -4.90 2.84
CA THR A 59 -5.73 -3.86 2.82
C THR A 59 -4.65 -4.20 1.80
N ARG A 60 -4.14 -5.43 1.81
CA ARG A 60 -3.13 -5.89 0.85
C ARG A 60 -3.63 -5.81 -0.59
N LEU A 61 -4.85 -6.24 -0.85
CA LEU A 61 -5.44 -6.18 -2.18
C LEU A 61 -5.63 -4.74 -2.66
N ALA A 62 -6.10 -3.85 -1.80
CA ALA A 62 -6.28 -2.44 -2.12
C ALA A 62 -4.94 -1.78 -2.48
N LEU A 63 -3.89 -2.05 -1.73
CA LEU A 63 -2.53 -1.56 -2.01
C LEU A 63 -1.98 -2.13 -3.32
N ALA A 64 -2.13 -3.42 -3.56
CA ALA A 64 -1.73 -4.06 -4.82
C ALA A 64 -2.43 -3.42 -6.03
N SER A 65 -3.72 -3.15 -5.91
CA SER A 65 -4.52 -2.50 -6.96
C SER A 65 -4.01 -1.08 -7.26
N LEU A 66 -3.61 -0.33 -6.25
CA LEU A 66 -3.01 0.99 -6.44
C LEU A 66 -1.66 0.93 -7.16
N VAL A 67 -0.82 -0.02 -6.79
CA VAL A 67 0.52 -0.17 -7.39
C VAL A 67 0.44 -0.46 -8.89
N VAL A 68 -0.54 -1.23 -9.34
CA VAL A 68 -0.71 -1.57 -10.76
C VAL A 68 -1.54 -0.55 -11.54
N SER A 69 -2.23 0.36 -10.86
CA SER A 69 -3.01 1.41 -11.52
C SER A 69 -2.10 2.34 -12.32
N SER A 70 -2.66 3.09 -13.26
CA SER A 70 -1.91 4.06 -14.06
C SER A 70 -1.51 5.32 -13.28
N ALA A 71 -1.68 5.34 -11.97
CA ALA A 71 -1.32 6.47 -11.13
C ALA A 71 0.20 6.67 -11.09
N ASN A 72 0.63 7.92 -11.22
CA ASN A 72 2.04 8.32 -11.07
C ASN A 72 2.39 8.69 -9.62
N VAL A 73 1.37 8.96 -8.80
CA VAL A 73 1.49 9.36 -7.40
C VAL A 73 0.56 8.51 -6.56
N LEU A 74 1.09 7.92 -5.51
CA LEU A 74 0.32 7.23 -4.47
C LEU A 74 0.24 8.10 -3.23
N LEU A 75 -0.96 8.31 -2.73
CA LEU A 75 -1.19 8.93 -1.43
C LEU A 75 -1.67 7.84 -0.46
N LEU A 76 -0.83 7.51 0.50
CA LEU A 76 -1.05 6.42 1.46
C LEU A 76 -1.28 6.99 2.85
N ASP A 77 -2.46 6.74 3.42
CA ASP A 77 -2.84 7.17 4.76
C ASP A 77 -2.88 5.97 5.69
N GLU A 78 -1.89 5.88 6.59
CA GLU A 78 -1.72 4.78 7.55
C GLU A 78 -1.90 3.38 6.91
N PRO A 79 -1.13 3.05 5.85
CA PRO A 79 -1.41 1.86 5.03
C PRO A 79 -1.14 0.53 5.73
N THR A 80 -0.42 0.52 6.84
CA THR A 80 -0.01 -0.70 7.54
C THR A 80 -0.77 -0.98 8.83
N ASN A 81 -1.75 -0.16 9.19
CA ASN A 81 -2.45 -0.27 10.48
C ASN A 81 -3.16 -1.62 10.71
N ASN A 82 -3.64 -2.26 9.65
CA ASN A 82 -4.38 -3.51 9.72
C ASN A 82 -3.52 -4.75 9.41
N LEU A 83 -2.21 -4.59 9.34
CA LEU A 83 -1.29 -5.66 8.97
C LEU A 83 -0.57 -6.24 10.18
N ASP A 84 -0.44 -7.58 10.22
CA ASP A 84 0.43 -8.25 11.16
C ASP A 84 1.90 -7.98 10.83
N PRO A 85 2.85 -8.13 11.77
CA PRO A 85 4.25 -7.76 11.56
C PRO A 85 4.91 -8.43 10.36
N ALA A 86 4.63 -9.71 10.12
CA ALA A 86 5.21 -10.44 8.99
C ALA A 86 4.70 -9.93 7.64
N SER A 87 3.39 -9.74 7.52
CA SER A 87 2.77 -9.16 6.31
C SER A 87 3.23 -7.73 6.08
N ARG A 88 3.39 -6.96 7.14
CA ARG A 88 3.81 -5.56 7.10
C ARG A 88 5.16 -5.40 6.40
N GLU A 89 6.17 -6.19 6.76
CA GLU A 89 7.50 -6.12 6.12
C GLU A 89 7.44 -6.40 4.62
N GLU A 90 6.72 -7.43 4.22
CA GLU A 90 6.57 -7.80 2.80
C GLU A 90 5.86 -6.71 2.01
N ILE A 91 4.80 -6.14 2.57
CA ILE A 91 4.02 -5.08 1.93
C ILE A 91 4.83 -3.79 1.81
N LEU A 92 5.57 -3.40 2.84
CA LEU A 92 6.44 -2.23 2.78
C LEU A 92 7.55 -2.40 1.74
N SER A 93 8.12 -3.58 1.62
CA SER A 93 9.10 -3.90 0.58
C SER A 93 8.50 -3.77 -0.83
N ALA A 94 7.27 -4.25 -1.03
CA ALA A 94 6.57 -4.13 -2.31
C ALA A 94 6.25 -2.67 -2.65
N LEU A 95 5.81 -1.87 -1.68
CA LEU A 95 5.55 -0.45 -1.85
C LEU A 95 6.82 0.36 -2.14
N ALA A 96 7.94 0.00 -1.51
CA ALA A 96 9.23 0.65 -1.75
C ALA A 96 9.73 0.45 -3.18
N SER A 97 9.28 -0.58 -3.88
CA SER A 97 9.61 -0.83 -5.29
C SER A 97 8.77 -0.03 -6.29
N PHE A 98 7.76 0.70 -5.84
CA PHE A 98 6.94 1.54 -6.70
C PHE A 98 7.78 2.66 -7.35
N LYS A 99 7.68 2.80 -8.68
CA LYS A 99 8.52 3.71 -9.45
C LYS A 99 8.00 5.14 -9.56
N GLY A 100 6.80 5.41 -9.06
CA GLY A 100 6.22 6.75 -9.02
C GLY A 100 6.54 7.47 -7.71
N ALA A 101 5.90 8.61 -7.50
CA ALA A 101 5.98 9.33 -6.25
C ALA A 101 5.01 8.74 -5.20
N VAL A 102 5.45 8.71 -3.95
CA VAL A 102 4.63 8.26 -2.82
C VAL A 102 4.56 9.36 -1.78
N VAL A 103 3.36 9.68 -1.34
CA VAL A 103 3.12 10.52 -0.16
C VAL A 103 2.57 9.64 0.94
N LEU A 104 3.29 9.57 2.05
CA LEU A 104 2.95 8.71 3.19
C LEU A 104 2.53 9.55 4.38
N VAL A 105 1.36 9.26 4.93
CA VAL A 105 0.92 9.74 6.24
C VAL A 105 1.02 8.57 7.21
N SER A 106 1.88 8.66 8.22
CA SER A 106 2.10 7.56 9.15
C SER A 106 2.67 8.03 10.49
N HIS A 107 2.29 7.32 11.56
CA HIS A 107 2.91 7.36 12.88
C HIS A 107 3.87 6.18 13.10
N ASP A 108 4.06 5.35 12.10
CA ASP A 108 4.90 4.15 12.16
C ASP A 108 6.30 4.46 11.62
N VAL A 109 7.27 4.58 12.52
CA VAL A 109 8.68 4.85 12.18
C VAL A 109 9.22 3.80 11.19
N GLY A 110 8.93 2.53 11.42
CA GLY A 110 9.40 1.46 10.55
C GLY A 110 8.84 1.56 9.14
N ALA A 111 7.58 1.97 8.97
CA ALA A 111 6.97 2.21 7.67
C ALA A 111 7.67 3.38 6.95
N VAL A 112 7.92 4.46 7.66
CA VAL A 112 8.60 5.64 7.11
C VAL A 112 10.02 5.28 6.68
N GLU A 113 10.78 4.59 7.51
CA GLU A 113 12.16 4.17 7.18
C GLU A 113 12.21 3.20 6.00
N ALA A 114 11.28 2.25 5.95
CA ALA A 114 11.23 1.26 4.86
C ALA A 114 10.97 1.90 3.49
N LEU A 115 10.20 2.98 3.43
CA LEU A 115 9.93 3.71 2.21
C LEU A 115 11.01 4.74 1.87
N ASN A 116 11.96 4.97 2.76
CA ASN A 116 13.13 5.83 2.56
C ASN A 116 12.77 7.21 1.98
N PRO A 117 12.03 8.05 2.71
CA PRO A 117 11.58 9.34 2.20
C PRO A 117 12.73 10.31 1.98
N GLU A 118 12.60 11.17 0.99
CA GLU A 118 13.55 12.25 0.72
C GLU A 118 13.18 13.53 1.49
N ARG A 119 11.89 13.74 1.69
CA ARG A 119 11.35 14.98 2.29
C ARG A 119 10.29 14.67 3.32
N VAL A 120 10.12 15.59 4.24
CA VAL A 120 9.08 15.54 5.27
C VAL A 120 8.27 16.84 5.25
N LEU A 121 6.97 16.71 5.44
CA LEU A 121 6.05 17.83 5.62
C LEU A 121 5.44 17.71 7.01
N ILE A 122 5.60 18.76 7.81
CA ILE A 122 5.12 18.79 9.19
C ILE A 122 3.81 19.57 9.24
N LEU A 123 2.77 18.94 9.74
CA LEU A 123 1.45 19.57 9.90
C LEU A 123 1.17 19.83 11.39
N PRO A 124 0.41 20.90 11.72
CA PRO A 124 -0.34 21.77 10.80
C PRO A 124 0.45 22.97 10.22
N ASP A 125 1.69 23.15 10.63
CA ASP A 125 2.46 24.36 10.27
C ASP A 125 2.83 24.42 8.78
N GLY A 126 2.91 23.27 8.12
CA GLY A 126 3.24 23.20 6.70
C GLY A 126 4.72 23.35 6.41
N ASP A 127 5.57 23.19 7.41
CA ASP A 127 7.02 23.23 7.25
C ASP A 127 7.50 22.03 6.46
N GLU A 128 8.34 22.30 5.47
CA GLU A 128 8.93 21.29 4.61
C GLU A 128 10.44 21.24 4.80
N ASP A 129 10.99 20.02 4.92
CA ASP A 129 12.42 19.80 5.09
C ASP A 129 12.85 18.51 4.39
N HIS A 130 14.16 18.32 4.27
CA HIS A 130 14.72 17.04 3.89
C HIS A 130 14.62 16.05 5.05
N TRP A 131 14.35 14.79 4.74
CA TRP A 131 14.28 13.74 5.73
C TRP A 131 15.62 13.58 6.47
N ASN A 132 15.57 13.45 7.79
CA ASN A 132 16.71 13.07 8.63
C ASN A 132 16.24 12.27 9.85
N GLU A 133 17.17 11.67 10.57
CA GLU A 133 16.88 10.79 11.71
C GLU A 133 16.13 11.48 12.87
N GLY A 134 16.28 12.79 13.02
CA GLY A 134 15.55 13.55 14.03
C GLY A 134 14.04 13.48 13.85
N TYR A 135 13.55 13.34 12.63
CA TYR A 135 12.13 13.17 12.35
C TYR A 135 11.59 11.80 12.75
N ALA A 136 12.43 10.76 12.72
CA ALA A 136 12.07 9.44 13.23
C ALA A 136 11.74 9.50 14.73
N GLU A 137 12.53 10.23 15.51
CA GLU A 137 12.26 10.47 16.94
C GLU A 137 10.93 11.21 17.15
N LEU A 138 10.65 12.20 16.32
CA LEU A 138 9.42 12.97 16.39
C LEU A 138 8.19 12.09 16.14
N ILE A 139 8.26 11.20 15.16
CA ILE A 139 7.20 10.23 14.85
C ILE A 139 6.98 9.28 16.01
N ALA A 140 8.06 8.79 16.63
CA ALA A 140 7.98 7.87 17.76
C ALA A 140 7.31 8.49 19.00
N LEU A 141 7.34 9.83 19.11
CA LEU A 141 6.69 10.58 20.20
C LEU A 141 5.23 10.94 19.93
N SER A 142 4.79 10.78 18.70
CA SER A 142 3.41 11.06 18.29
C SER A 142 2.53 9.82 18.46
#